data_bb52424a06e9023594621da7e3881e81
#
_entry.id   bb52424a06e9023594621da7e3881e81
#
_cell.length_a   1.000
_cell.length_b   1.000
_cell.length_c   1.000
_cell.angle_alpha   90.00
_cell.angle_beta   90.00
_cell.angle_gamma   90.00
#
_symmetry.space_group_name_H-M   'P 1'
#
loop_
_entity.id
_entity.type
_entity.pdbx_description
1 polymer ?
#
loop_
_entity_poly.entity_id
_entity_poly.type
_entity_poly.pdbx_seq_one_letter_code
_entity_poly.pdbx_strand_id
1 'polypeptide(L)'
;MSRALIALRTGMPADSAARIASCARQIGFDTDAVAFADTVRPEAAAAYLATRAPDHAVVLASASPWGAEVLSRASALCAAPMASDVIAIDKGRLVRRQFSESIESVLARPSSGPLFLTVRTAAFEPAANPPTVRSVSDVPVVRSTRVVGRAAPPASELTTARVVVGAGRGVATPARMDQVRAIAARLGAAVGVTRPVIEAGLATPDVLLGQSGRTVTPALYLALGISGAVQHLAGVKDSGLIVAINTDASAPMLAAADFVLVQELDEALPALAQALR
;
A
#
# COMPACT_ATOMS: atom_id res chain seq x y z
N MET A 1 31.04 -15.54 2.01
CA MET A 1 29.71 -15.46 2.71
C MET A 1 28.70 -15.04 1.67
N SER A 2 27.60 -15.74 1.57
CA SER A 2 26.54 -15.35 0.64
C SER A 2 25.92 -14.02 1.05
N ARG A 3 25.76 -13.08 0.13
CA ARG A 3 25.22 -11.74 0.38
C ARG A 3 23.79 -11.63 -0.14
N ALA A 4 23.07 -10.65 0.34
CA ALA A 4 21.77 -10.24 -0.17
C ALA A 4 21.92 -8.95 -1.00
N LEU A 5 21.18 -8.84 -2.11
CA LEU A 5 21.14 -7.64 -2.93
C LEU A 5 19.81 -6.91 -2.72
N ILE A 6 19.87 -5.65 -2.30
CA ILE A 6 18.68 -4.78 -2.15
C ILE A 6 18.54 -3.93 -3.41
N ALA A 7 17.36 -3.99 -4.02
CA ALA A 7 16.97 -3.17 -5.15
C ALA A 7 16.04 -2.03 -4.70
N LEU A 8 16.42 -0.81 -5.00
CA LEU A 8 15.70 0.42 -4.67
C LEU A 8 15.35 1.20 -5.93
N ARG A 9 14.37 2.08 -5.85
CA ARG A 9 14.06 3.10 -6.84
C ARG A 9 14.33 4.49 -6.24
N THR A 10 14.84 5.39 -7.02
CA THR A 10 14.98 6.81 -6.61
C THR A 10 13.62 7.37 -6.17
N GLY A 11 13.61 8.18 -5.13
CA GLY A 11 12.37 8.72 -4.56
C GLY A 11 11.67 7.85 -3.51
N MET A 12 12.20 6.67 -3.19
CA MET A 12 11.72 5.90 -2.04
C MET A 12 12.07 6.58 -0.71
N PRO A 13 11.32 6.32 0.40
CA PRO A 13 11.67 6.82 1.73
C PRO A 13 13.13 6.52 2.09
N ALA A 14 13.79 7.47 2.73
CA ALA A 14 15.23 7.40 3.01
C ALA A 14 15.64 6.18 3.85
N ASP A 15 14.76 5.67 4.71
CA ASP A 15 14.99 4.52 5.57
C ASP A 15 14.65 3.17 4.92
N SER A 16 14.14 3.16 3.68
CA SER A 16 13.73 1.92 2.99
C SER A 16 14.87 0.90 2.88
N ALA A 17 16.07 1.35 2.54
CA ALA A 17 17.26 0.48 2.48
C ALA A 17 17.57 -0.16 3.85
N ALA A 18 17.49 0.63 4.91
CA ALA A 18 17.76 0.17 6.28
C ALA A 18 16.73 -0.86 6.76
N ARG A 19 15.44 -0.65 6.46
CA ARG A 19 14.35 -1.58 6.81
C ARG A 19 14.45 -2.90 6.04
N ILE A 20 14.76 -2.85 4.74
CA ILE A 20 14.97 -4.07 3.94
C ILE A 20 16.23 -4.81 4.39
N ALA A 21 17.31 -4.08 4.76
CA ALA A 21 18.52 -4.67 5.30
C ALA A 21 18.28 -5.38 6.64
N SER A 22 17.38 -4.86 7.48
CA SER A 22 16.97 -5.53 8.72
C SER A 22 16.36 -6.90 8.43
N CYS A 23 15.46 -7.00 7.46
CA CYS A 23 14.90 -8.28 7.00
C CYS A 23 16.01 -9.24 6.52
N ALA A 24 16.92 -8.78 5.67
CA ALA A 24 18.04 -9.60 5.16
C ALA A 24 18.94 -10.14 6.27
N ARG A 25 19.24 -9.33 7.29
CA ARG A 25 20.05 -9.76 8.43
C ARG A 25 19.37 -10.79 9.32
N GLN A 26 18.05 -10.64 9.52
CA GLN A 26 17.27 -11.63 10.29
C GLN A 26 17.24 -13.01 9.62
N ILE A 27 17.45 -13.07 8.30
CA ILE A 27 17.64 -14.33 7.57
C ILE A 27 19.10 -14.72 7.37
N GLY A 28 20.05 -13.97 7.97
CA GLY A 28 21.46 -14.32 8.08
C GLY A 28 22.35 -13.82 6.93
N PHE A 29 22.01 -12.70 6.26
CA PHE A 29 22.82 -12.17 5.16
C PHE A 29 23.23 -10.71 5.37
N ASP A 30 24.49 -10.43 5.01
CA ASP A 30 24.95 -9.06 4.79
C ASP A 30 24.39 -8.52 3.47
N THR A 31 24.32 -7.21 3.34
CA THR A 31 23.59 -6.57 2.24
C THR A 31 24.48 -5.69 1.38
N ASP A 32 24.28 -5.81 0.06
CA ASP A 32 24.62 -4.81 -0.94
C ASP A 32 23.35 -4.09 -1.36
N ALA A 33 23.43 -2.84 -1.79
CA ALA A 33 22.26 -2.09 -2.24
C ALA A 33 22.54 -1.34 -3.54
N VAL A 34 21.55 -1.38 -4.45
CA VAL A 34 21.56 -0.66 -5.71
C VAL A 34 20.28 0.15 -5.86
N ALA A 35 20.41 1.36 -6.44
CA ALA A 35 19.27 2.23 -6.74
C ALA A 35 19.18 2.49 -8.24
N PHE A 36 17.98 2.36 -8.76
CA PHE A 36 17.61 2.68 -10.14
C PHE A 36 16.94 4.03 -10.21
N ALA A 37 17.31 4.85 -11.19
CA ALA A 37 16.62 6.10 -11.46
C ALA A 37 15.16 5.84 -11.89
N ASP A 38 14.28 6.83 -11.66
CA ASP A 38 12.87 6.78 -12.05
C ASP A 38 12.65 6.59 -13.55
N THR A 39 13.66 6.96 -14.36
CA THR A 39 13.66 6.78 -15.81
C THR A 39 13.95 5.34 -16.24
N VAL A 40 14.52 4.51 -15.35
CA VAL A 40 14.81 3.11 -15.63
C VAL A 40 13.50 2.32 -15.61
N ARG A 41 13.23 1.61 -16.70
CA ARG A 41 12.04 0.76 -16.82
C ARG A 41 12.14 -0.47 -15.94
N PRO A 42 11.02 -0.97 -15.41
CA PRO A 42 11.02 -2.17 -14.58
C PRO A 42 11.66 -3.40 -15.25
N GLU A 43 11.43 -3.59 -16.54
CA GLU A 43 12.03 -4.70 -17.29
C GLU A 43 13.55 -4.59 -17.42
N ALA A 44 14.09 -3.38 -17.54
CA ALA A 44 15.54 -3.16 -17.58
C ALA A 44 16.18 -3.38 -16.21
N ALA A 45 15.54 -2.90 -15.15
CA ALA A 45 15.94 -3.16 -13.77
C ALA A 45 15.90 -4.66 -13.45
N ALA A 46 14.85 -5.37 -13.88
CA ALA A 46 14.72 -6.81 -13.70
C ALA A 46 15.84 -7.59 -14.44
N ALA A 47 16.13 -7.23 -15.69
CA ALA A 47 17.21 -7.83 -16.45
C ALA A 47 18.58 -7.61 -15.76
N TYR A 48 18.85 -6.40 -15.26
CA TYR A 48 20.05 -6.12 -14.48
C TYR A 48 20.13 -7.00 -13.23
N LEU A 49 19.05 -7.11 -12.44
CA LEU A 49 19.03 -7.94 -11.24
C LEU A 49 19.21 -9.41 -11.56
N ALA A 50 18.65 -9.90 -12.65
CA ALA A 50 18.80 -11.28 -13.09
C ALA A 50 20.28 -11.64 -13.40
N THR A 51 21.08 -10.70 -13.93
CA THR A 51 22.53 -10.93 -14.14
C THR A 51 23.32 -10.95 -12.84
N ARG A 52 22.81 -10.35 -11.76
CA ARG A 52 23.47 -10.28 -10.44
C ARG A 52 22.98 -11.33 -9.44
N ALA A 53 21.80 -11.88 -9.66
CA ALA A 53 21.18 -12.84 -8.76
C ALA A 53 22.05 -14.09 -8.48
N PRO A 54 22.79 -14.66 -9.45
CA PRO A 54 23.66 -15.82 -9.18
C PRO A 54 24.73 -15.56 -8.11
N ASP A 55 25.17 -14.32 -7.94
CA ASP A 55 26.19 -13.93 -6.97
C ASP A 55 25.62 -13.68 -5.56
N HIS A 56 24.29 -13.74 -5.40
CA HIS A 56 23.59 -13.42 -4.17
C HIS A 56 22.62 -14.53 -3.74
N ALA A 57 22.54 -14.79 -2.45
CA ALA A 57 21.59 -15.77 -1.92
C ALA A 57 20.14 -15.27 -1.96
N VAL A 58 19.96 -13.96 -1.83
CA VAL A 58 18.63 -13.31 -1.80
C VAL A 58 18.69 -11.97 -2.51
N VAL A 59 17.65 -11.66 -3.28
CA VAL A 59 17.42 -10.36 -3.90
C VAL A 59 16.14 -9.78 -3.31
N LEU A 60 16.23 -8.57 -2.72
CA LEU A 60 15.13 -7.96 -1.99
C LEU A 60 14.74 -6.61 -2.61
N ALA A 61 13.45 -6.28 -2.53
CA ALA A 61 12.93 -4.94 -2.76
C ALA A 61 11.76 -4.66 -1.80
N SER A 62 11.29 -3.42 -1.74
CA SER A 62 10.06 -3.11 -1.01
C SER A 62 8.85 -3.80 -1.64
N ALA A 63 7.81 -4.10 -0.86
CA ALA A 63 6.51 -4.59 -1.33
C ALA A 63 5.68 -3.46 -1.98
N SER A 64 6.32 -2.65 -2.80
CA SER A 64 5.70 -1.62 -3.65
C SER A 64 5.31 -2.20 -5.02
N PRO A 65 4.43 -1.53 -5.79
CA PRO A 65 4.12 -1.95 -7.16
C PRO A 65 5.38 -2.11 -8.03
N TRP A 66 6.35 -1.18 -7.91
CA TRP A 66 7.62 -1.28 -8.62
C TRP A 66 8.45 -2.49 -8.17
N GLY A 67 8.61 -2.68 -6.86
CA GLY A 67 9.38 -3.83 -6.33
C GLY A 67 8.77 -5.17 -6.70
N ALA A 68 7.44 -5.27 -6.64
CA ALA A 68 6.72 -6.48 -7.05
C ALA A 68 6.91 -6.77 -8.54
N GLU A 69 6.78 -5.76 -9.41
CA GLU A 69 6.97 -5.93 -10.86
C GLU A 69 8.41 -6.31 -11.22
N VAL A 70 9.39 -5.60 -10.66
CA VAL A 70 10.81 -5.85 -10.95
C VAL A 70 11.25 -7.23 -10.49
N LEU A 71 10.93 -7.59 -9.23
CA LEU A 71 11.39 -8.87 -8.70
C LEU A 71 10.66 -10.08 -9.30
N SER A 72 9.36 -9.97 -9.64
CA SER A 72 8.67 -11.06 -10.33
C SER A 72 9.26 -11.34 -11.72
N ARG A 73 9.61 -10.28 -12.47
CA ARG A 73 10.29 -10.43 -13.75
C ARG A 73 11.70 -11.02 -13.59
N ALA A 74 12.47 -10.53 -12.62
CA ALA A 74 13.82 -11.01 -12.37
C ALA A 74 13.83 -12.48 -11.91
N SER A 75 12.91 -12.87 -11.01
CA SER A 75 12.77 -14.26 -10.57
C SER A 75 12.41 -15.20 -11.72
N ALA A 76 11.52 -14.77 -12.62
CA ALA A 76 11.15 -15.53 -13.80
C ALA A 76 12.34 -15.70 -14.77
N LEU A 77 13.15 -14.65 -15.00
CA LEU A 77 14.36 -14.71 -15.83
C LEU A 77 15.41 -15.67 -15.26
N CYS A 78 15.45 -15.82 -13.94
CA CYS A 78 16.37 -16.75 -13.25
C CYS A 78 15.77 -18.14 -13.01
N ALA A 79 14.51 -18.39 -13.39
CA ALA A 79 13.74 -19.57 -12.99
C ALA A 79 13.83 -19.85 -11.47
N ALA A 80 13.82 -18.78 -10.66
CA ALA A 80 14.08 -18.82 -9.22
C ALA A 80 12.79 -18.51 -8.41
N PRO A 81 12.67 -19.05 -7.19
CA PRO A 81 11.51 -18.83 -6.35
C PRO A 81 11.41 -17.37 -5.86
N MET A 82 10.16 -16.92 -5.64
CA MET A 82 9.85 -15.61 -5.07
C MET A 82 8.82 -15.71 -3.96
N ALA A 83 9.03 -14.97 -2.87
CA ALA A 83 8.01 -14.71 -1.86
C ALA A 83 7.70 -13.21 -1.81
N SER A 84 6.41 -12.87 -1.90
CA SER A 84 5.96 -11.48 -1.91
C SER A 84 5.44 -11.07 -0.54
N ASP A 85 5.66 -9.78 -0.22
CA ASP A 85 5.06 -9.10 0.92
C ASP A 85 5.41 -9.75 2.27
N VAL A 86 6.70 -10.01 2.49
CA VAL A 86 7.21 -10.56 3.75
C VAL A 86 7.08 -9.51 4.85
N ILE A 87 6.47 -9.90 5.98
CA ILE A 87 6.18 -9.02 7.12
C ILE A 87 7.00 -9.34 8.36
N ALA A 88 7.53 -10.55 8.46
CA ALA A 88 8.37 -10.98 9.58
C ALA A 88 9.24 -12.16 9.19
N ILE A 89 10.24 -12.43 10.03
CA ILE A 89 11.09 -13.63 9.98
C ILE A 89 10.91 -14.40 11.28
N ASP A 90 10.45 -15.62 11.20
CA ASP A 90 10.32 -16.54 12.34
C ASP A 90 11.28 -17.74 12.19
N LYS A 91 12.31 -17.79 13.05
CA LYS A 91 13.32 -18.88 13.05
C LYS A 91 13.91 -19.13 11.65
N GLY A 92 14.19 -18.04 10.91
CA GLY A 92 14.74 -18.09 9.56
C GLY A 92 13.72 -18.44 8.45
N ARG A 93 12.45 -18.61 8.79
CA ARG A 93 11.33 -18.79 7.84
C ARG A 93 10.68 -17.43 7.54
N LEU A 94 10.10 -17.30 6.35
CA LEU A 94 9.46 -16.08 5.89
C LEU A 94 7.99 -16.07 6.28
N VAL A 95 7.53 -15.02 6.95
CA VAL A 95 6.14 -14.84 7.33
C VAL A 95 5.50 -13.80 6.40
N ARG A 96 4.33 -14.11 5.87
CA ARG A 96 3.53 -13.21 5.03
C ARG A 96 2.05 -13.37 5.34
N ARG A 97 1.26 -12.34 5.07
CA ARG A 97 -0.20 -12.42 5.16
C ARG A 97 -0.83 -12.44 3.77
N GLN A 98 -1.92 -13.18 3.65
CA GLN A 98 -2.68 -13.39 2.43
C GLN A 98 -4.18 -13.23 2.70
N PHE A 99 -4.99 -13.19 1.62
CA PHE A 99 -6.45 -13.08 1.72
C PHE A 99 -6.88 -11.91 2.61
N SER A 100 -6.44 -10.70 2.23
CA SER A 100 -6.70 -9.47 2.99
C SER A 100 -6.25 -9.55 4.46
N GLU A 101 -5.07 -10.15 4.68
CA GLU A 101 -4.42 -10.32 5.98
C GLU A 101 -5.11 -11.31 6.94
N SER A 102 -6.09 -12.07 6.47
CA SER A 102 -6.82 -13.05 7.30
C SER A 102 -6.07 -14.38 7.50
N ILE A 103 -5.10 -14.69 6.63
CA ILE A 103 -4.29 -15.91 6.73
C ILE A 103 -2.81 -15.54 6.81
N GLU A 104 -2.14 -16.03 7.84
CA GLU A 104 -0.70 -15.96 7.97
C GLU A 104 -0.06 -17.25 7.42
N SER A 105 0.87 -17.08 6.47
CA SER A 105 1.62 -18.17 5.86
C SER A 105 3.07 -18.10 6.28
N VAL A 106 3.62 -19.22 6.71
CA VAL A 106 5.03 -19.38 7.06
C VAL A 106 5.72 -20.23 6.00
N LEU A 107 6.67 -19.64 5.27
CA LEU A 107 7.33 -20.25 4.13
C LEU A 107 8.75 -20.67 4.50
N ALA A 108 9.13 -21.89 4.15
CA ALA A 108 10.53 -22.31 4.21
C ALA A 108 11.32 -21.69 3.05
N ARG A 109 12.58 -21.35 3.31
CA ARG A 109 13.49 -20.92 2.25
C ARG A 109 13.94 -22.14 1.43
N PRO A 110 14.15 -21.99 0.11
CA PRO A 110 14.78 -23.04 -0.70
C PRO A 110 16.21 -23.28 -0.21
N SER A 111 16.68 -24.52 -0.40
CA SER A 111 18.02 -24.94 0.03
C SER A 111 19.14 -24.47 -0.91
N SER A 112 18.80 -24.08 -2.13
CA SER A 112 19.77 -23.67 -3.15
C SER A 112 19.20 -22.63 -4.12
N GLY A 113 20.09 -21.87 -4.79
CA GLY A 113 19.75 -20.83 -5.74
C GLY A 113 19.35 -19.50 -5.08
N PRO A 114 19.23 -18.43 -5.88
CA PRO A 114 18.77 -17.14 -5.41
C PRO A 114 17.28 -17.19 -5.04
N LEU A 115 16.91 -16.46 -3.99
CA LEU A 115 15.53 -16.24 -3.58
C LEU A 115 15.16 -14.78 -3.77
N PHE A 116 14.00 -14.49 -4.35
CA PHE A 116 13.52 -13.13 -4.52
C PHE A 116 12.45 -12.80 -3.48
N LEU A 117 12.58 -11.66 -2.80
CA LEU A 117 11.67 -11.25 -1.72
C LEU A 117 11.19 -9.82 -1.91
N THR A 118 9.87 -9.59 -1.91
CA THR A 118 9.41 -8.25 -1.58
C THR A 118 9.09 -8.14 -0.08
N VAL A 119 9.50 -7.03 0.53
CA VAL A 119 9.46 -6.79 1.97
C VAL A 119 8.50 -5.64 2.27
N ARG A 120 7.57 -5.85 3.19
CA ARG A 120 6.74 -4.77 3.73
C ARG A 120 7.60 -3.93 4.68
N THR A 121 8.17 -2.86 4.19
CA THR A 121 9.17 -2.07 4.92
C THR A 121 8.67 -1.57 6.28
N ALA A 122 7.38 -1.20 6.38
CA ALA A 122 6.78 -0.75 7.64
C ALA A 122 6.77 -1.82 8.75
N ALA A 123 6.91 -3.10 8.40
CA ALA A 123 6.95 -4.21 9.38
C ALA A 123 8.33 -4.47 9.98
N PHE A 124 9.37 -3.76 9.53
CA PHE A 124 10.74 -3.95 10.00
C PHE A 124 11.31 -2.64 10.55
N GLU A 125 11.95 -2.70 11.71
CA GLU A 125 12.71 -1.57 12.24
C GLU A 125 13.95 -1.30 11.37
N PRO A 126 14.37 -0.03 11.20
CA PRO A 126 15.55 0.29 10.43
C PRO A 126 16.81 -0.33 11.05
N ALA A 127 17.66 -0.96 10.23
CA ALA A 127 18.95 -1.45 10.67
C ALA A 127 19.88 -0.29 11.07
N ALA A 128 20.62 -0.42 12.17
CA ALA A 128 21.53 0.60 12.69
C ALA A 128 22.64 0.97 11.68
N ASN A 129 23.11 -0.01 10.88
CA ASN A 129 24.13 0.19 9.86
C ASN A 129 23.52 -0.16 8.48
N PRO A 130 22.86 0.77 7.81
CA PRO A 130 22.30 0.51 6.47
C PRO A 130 23.44 0.29 5.45
N PRO A 131 23.18 -0.48 4.37
CA PRO A 131 24.15 -0.64 3.31
C PRO A 131 24.36 0.67 2.55
N THR A 132 25.58 0.87 2.05
CA THR A 132 25.84 1.94 1.08
C THR A 132 25.08 1.64 -0.21
N VAL A 133 24.27 2.60 -0.66
CA VAL A 133 23.47 2.47 -1.87
C VAL A 133 24.28 2.96 -3.06
N ARG A 134 24.48 2.08 -4.04
CA ARG A 134 25.13 2.43 -5.31
C ARG A 134 24.09 2.71 -6.39
N SER A 135 24.19 3.87 -7.03
CA SER A 135 23.35 4.19 -8.20
C SER A 135 23.74 3.33 -9.40
N VAL A 136 22.76 2.83 -10.13
CA VAL A 136 22.92 2.06 -11.35
C VAL A 136 22.49 2.92 -12.54
N SER A 137 23.44 3.21 -13.43
CA SER A 137 23.20 3.96 -14.67
C SER A 137 23.25 3.07 -15.91
N ASP A 138 24.02 1.99 -15.85
CA ASP A 138 24.16 1.04 -16.95
C ASP A 138 23.23 -0.16 -16.74
N VAL A 139 22.12 -0.18 -17.46
CA VAL A 139 21.12 -1.24 -17.43
C VAL A 139 20.91 -1.81 -18.83
N PRO A 140 20.59 -3.11 -18.94
CA PRO A 140 20.28 -3.71 -20.24
C PRO A 140 19.15 -2.99 -20.98
N VAL A 141 19.30 -2.81 -22.28
CA VAL A 141 18.24 -2.24 -23.12
C VAL A 141 17.18 -3.31 -23.38
N VAL A 142 16.06 -3.22 -22.69
CA VAL A 142 14.89 -4.09 -22.90
C VAL A 142 13.75 -3.25 -23.45
N ARG A 143 13.12 -3.71 -24.54
CA ARG A 143 12.07 -2.96 -25.26
C ARG A 143 10.74 -3.73 -25.29
N SER A 144 10.33 -4.28 -24.14
CA SER A 144 9.05 -5.00 -24.05
C SER A 144 7.85 -4.06 -23.83
N THR A 145 8.09 -2.85 -23.33
CA THR A 145 7.05 -1.85 -23.08
C THR A 145 7.41 -0.48 -23.67
N ARG A 146 6.41 0.35 -23.88
CA ARG A 146 6.58 1.74 -24.33
C ARG A 146 5.82 2.67 -23.39
N VAL A 147 6.49 3.68 -22.86
CA VAL A 147 5.81 4.75 -22.12
C VAL A 147 5.05 5.62 -23.13
N VAL A 148 3.73 5.61 -23.04
CA VAL A 148 2.84 6.41 -23.89
C VAL A 148 2.53 7.78 -23.30
N GLY A 149 2.70 7.95 -21.99
CA GLY A 149 2.50 9.20 -21.28
C GLY A 149 2.86 9.06 -19.80
N ARG A 150 3.10 10.17 -19.15
CA ARG A 150 3.26 10.28 -17.69
C ARG A 150 2.27 11.34 -17.22
N ALA A 151 1.32 10.97 -16.38
CA ALA A 151 0.50 11.90 -15.63
C ALA A 151 1.10 12.01 -14.21
N ALA A 152 1.29 13.22 -13.74
CA ALA A 152 1.53 13.41 -12.32
C ALA A 152 0.26 12.92 -11.58
N PRO A 153 0.38 12.06 -10.54
CA PRO A 153 -0.77 11.78 -9.73
C PRO A 153 -1.29 13.11 -9.16
N PRO A 154 -2.61 13.37 -9.21
CA PRO A 154 -3.15 14.52 -8.52
C PRO A 154 -2.68 14.47 -7.06
N ALA A 155 -2.24 15.60 -6.52
CA ALA A 155 -1.91 15.71 -5.11
C ALA A 155 -3.18 15.39 -4.33
N SER A 156 -3.30 14.17 -3.85
CA SER A 156 -4.46 13.77 -3.06
C SER A 156 -4.24 14.25 -1.64
N GLU A 157 -5.00 15.25 -1.22
CA GLU A 157 -5.04 15.70 0.18
C GLU A 157 -5.44 14.58 1.14
N LEU A 158 -6.06 13.52 0.62
CA LEU A 158 -6.54 12.36 1.40
C LEU A 158 -5.46 11.71 2.28
N THR A 159 -4.25 11.54 1.76
CA THR A 159 -3.19 10.82 2.50
C THR A 159 -2.54 11.64 3.61
N THR A 160 -2.71 12.96 3.59
CA THR A 160 -2.15 13.89 4.58
C THR A 160 -3.22 14.55 5.44
N ALA A 161 -4.51 14.38 5.11
CA ALA A 161 -5.62 14.98 5.82
C ALA A 161 -5.72 14.45 7.25
N ARG A 162 -5.91 15.36 8.21
CA ARG A 162 -6.19 15.00 9.61
C ARG A 162 -7.60 14.46 9.80
N VAL A 163 -8.54 14.87 8.96
CA VAL A 163 -9.93 14.41 8.96
C VAL A 163 -10.28 13.94 7.57
N VAL A 164 -10.87 12.75 7.47
CA VAL A 164 -11.35 12.18 6.21
C VAL A 164 -12.82 11.81 6.37
N VAL A 165 -13.64 12.27 5.42
CA VAL A 165 -15.03 11.83 5.27
C VAL A 165 -15.10 10.81 4.15
N GLY A 166 -15.47 9.59 4.49
CA GLY A 166 -15.68 8.48 3.55
C GLY A 166 -17.14 8.38 3.11
N ALA A 167 -17.39 8.43 1.81
CA ALA A 167 -18.72 8.26 1.23
C ALA A 167 -18.89 6.86 0.62
N GLY A 168 -19.90 6.13 1.08
CA GLY A 168 -20.25 4.79 0.61
C GLY A 168 -21.45 4.76 -0.34
N ARG A 169 -21.91 3.54 -0.64
CA ARG A 169 -23.09 3.32 -1.50
C ARG A 169 -24.32 4.08 -1.02
N GLY A 170 -24.51 4.24 0.28
CA GLY A 170 -25.61 5.01 0.86
C GLY A 170 -25.63 6.48 0.45
N VAL A 171 -24.48 7.02 0.02
CA VAL A 171 -24.31 8.40 -0.44
C VAL A 171 -24.41 8.54 -1.98
N ALA A 172 -24.58 7.44 -2.72
CA ALA A 172 -24.45 7.41 -4.17
C ALA A 172 -25.62 8.13 -4.92
N THR A 173 -25.94 9.35 -4.48
CA THR A 173 -26.81 10.32 -5.19
C THR A 173 -26.15 11.69 -5.21
N PRO A 174 -26.36 12.52 -6.26
CA PRO A 174 -25.78 13.86 -6.32
C PRO A 174 -26.11 14.71 -5.09
N ALA A 175 -27.36 14.73 -4.65
CA ALA A 175 -27.81 15.53 -3.52
C ALA A 175 -27.12 15.15 -2.20
N ARG A 176 -27.01 13.84 -1.88
CA ARG A 176 -26.30 13.37 -0.69
C ARG A 176 -24.78 13.63 -0.78
N MET A 177 -24.21 13.48 -1.98
CA MET A 177 -22.79 13.77 -2.19
C MET A 177 -22.45 15.25 -1.99
N ASP A 178 -23.34 16.16 -2.36
CA ASP A 178 -23.18 17.59 -2.11
C ASP A 178 -23.28 17.92 -0.62
N GLN A 179 -24.18 17.25 0.11
CA GLN A 179 -24.25 17.36 1.58
C GLN A 179 -22.96 16.86 2.24
N VAL A 180 -22.42 15.73 1.79
CA VAL A 180 -21.13 15.18 2.29
C VAL A 180 -19.99 16.17 2.05
N ARG A 181 -19.91 16.77 0.85
CA ARG A 181 -18.90 17.80 0.54
C ARG A 181 -19.04 19.03 1.45
N ALA A 182 -20.28 19.46 1.71
CA ALA A 182 -20.53 20.58 2.60
C ALA A 182 -20.12 20.28 4.05
N ILE A 183 -20.39 19.07 4.55
CA ILE A 183 -19.95 18.60 5.87
C ILE A 183 -18.42 18.53 5.92
N ALA A 184 -17.78 17.95 4.92
CA ALA A 184 -16.34 17.85 4.83
C ALA A 184 -15.66 19.23 4.85
N ALA A 185 -16.20 20.20 4.11
CA ALA A 185 -15.69 21.58 4.08
C ALA A 185 -15.73 22.23 5.48
N ARG A 186 -16.80 22.01 6.27
CA ARG A 186 -16.91 22.53 7.63
C ARG A 186 -15.92 21.89 8.61
N LEU A 187 -15.59 20.63 8.37
CA LEU A 187 -14.62 19.89 9.19
C LEU A 187 -13.17 20.13 8.74
N GLY A 188 -12.94 20.87 7.64
CA GLY A 188 -11.62 20.94 7.00
C GLY A 188 -11.13 19.56 6.57
N ALA A 189 -12.04 18.68 6.17
CA ALA A 189 -11.81 17.28 5.87
C ALA A 189 -11.62 17.04 4.36
N ALA A 190 -10.77 16.09 4.02
CA ALA A 190 -10.73 15.54 2.67
C ALA A 190 -11.88 14.52 2.47
N VAL A 191 -12.40 14.43 1.24
CA VAL A 191 -13.46 13.49 0.88
C VAL A 191 -12.86 12.31 0.12
N GLY A 192 -13.05 11.11 0.67
CA GLY A 192 -12.75 9.87 -0.03
C GLY A 192 -14.00 9.06 -0.30
N VAL A 193 -13.97 8.15 -1.26
CA VAL A 193 -15.17 7.41 -1.67
C VAL A 193 -14.90 5.91 -1.79
N THR A 194 -15.97 5.12 -1.74
CA THR A 194 -15.92 3.71 -2.10
C THR A 194 -16.22 3.52 -3.59
N ARG A 195 -15.88 2.35 -4.14
CA ARG A 195 -16.08 2.01 -5.56
C ARG A 195 -17.49 2.29 -6.09
N PRO A 196 -18.60 1.95 -5.37
CA PRO A 196 -19.96 2.25 -5.84
C PRO A 196 -20.24 3.74 -6.13
N VAL A 197 -19.58 4.66 -5.41
CA VAL A 197 -19.73 6.10 -5.67
C VAL A 197 -19.05 6.52 -6.97
N ILE A 198 -17.92 5.89 -7.30
CA ILE A 198 -17.22 6.09 -8.58
C ILE A 198 -18.05 5.52 -9.73
N GLU A 199 -18.59 4.32 -9.56
CA GLU A 199 -19.45 3.65 -10.54
C GLU A 199 -20.74 4.45 -10.82
N ALA A 200 -21.23 5.19 -9.83
CA ALA A 200 -22.32 6.15 -9.98
C ALA A 200 -21.90 7.47 -10.67
N GLY A 201 -20.63 7.63 -11.03
CA GLY A 201 -20.10 8.84 -11.70
C GLY A 201 -20.00 10.08 -10.80
N LEU A 202 -20.07 9.92 -9.48
CA LEU A 202 -20.08 11.03 -8.51
C LEU A 202 -18.69 11.45 -8.00
N ALA A 203 -17.69 10.64 -8.30
CA ALA A 203 -16.27 10.89 -7.94
C ALA A 203 -15.32 10.19 -8.92
N THR A 204 -14.09 10.66 -8.97
CA THR A 204 -13.01 10.11 -9.78
C THR A 204 -12.20 9.03 -9.03
N PRO A 205 -11.52 8.11 -9.72
CA PRO A 205 -10.77 7.02 -9.08
C PRO A 205 -9.64 7.44 -8.14
N ASP A 206 -9.12 8.65 -8.27
CA ASP A 206 -8.03 9.18 -7.47
C ASP A 206 -8.37 9.37 -5.98
N VAL A 207 -9.67 9.48 -5.65
CA VAL A 207 -10.19 9.59 -4.28
C VAL A 207 -10.77 8.28 -3.74
N LEU A 208 -10.53 7.15 -4.42
CA LEU A 208 -10.94 5.83 -3.95
C LEU A 208 -10.19 5.46 -2.66
N LEU A 209 -10.95 5.05 -1.62
CA LEU A 209 -10.43 4.52 -0.36
C LEU A 209 -10.43 2.99 -0.35
N GLY A 210 -9.40 2.39 0.25
CA GLY A 210 -9.27 0.95 0.42
C GLY A 210 -8.02 0.36 -0.22
N GLN A 211 -7.89 -0.95 -0.18
CA GLN A 211 -6.73 -1.72 -0.65
C GLN A 211 -6.36 -1.43 -2.12
N SER A 212 -7.34 -1.23 -2.99
CA SER A 212 -7.12 -0.91 -4.41
C SER A 212 -7.11 0.60 -4.71
N GLY A 213 -7.21 1.44 -3.69
CA GLY A 213 -7.19 2.89 -3.77
C GLY A 213 -6.14 3.49 -2.84
N ARG A 214 -6.56 4.48 -2.04
CA ARG A 214 -5.71 5.15 -1.06
C ARG A 214 -5.88 4.50 0.31
N THR A 215 -4.77 4.22 0.97
CA THR A 215 -4.75 3.94 2.41
C THR A 215 -4.53 5.25 3.15
N VAL A 216 -5.35 5.50 4.16
CA VAL A 216 -5.34 6.73 4.94
C VAL A 216 -5.28 6.42 6.43
N THR A 217 -4.66 7.30 7.20
CA THR A 217 -4.50 7.19 8.65
C THR A 217 -4.83 8.53 9.31
N PRO A 218 -6.04 9.09 9.10
CA PRO A 218 -6.43 10.37 9.68
C PRO A 218 -6.61 10.27 11.20
N ALA A 219 -6.57 11.39 11.88
CA ALA A 219 -6.97 11.45 13.28
C ALA A 219 -8.47 11.13 13.47
N LEU A 220 -9.31 11.50 12.48
CA LEU A 220 -10.74 11.17 12.44
C LEU A 220 -11.14 10.67 11.04
N TYR A 221 -11.75 9.49 10.99
CA TYR A 221 -12.41 8.93 9.83
C TYR A 221 -13.93 8.88 10.06
N LEU A 222 -14.71 9.62 9.25
CA LEU A 222 -16.17 9.62 9.29
C LEU A 222 -16.72 8.79 8.12
N ALA A 223 -17.26 7.61 8.38
CA ALA A 223 -17.80 6.69 7.37
C ALA A 223 -19.30 6.88 7.18
N LEU A 224 -19.73 7.33 6.02
CA LEU A 224 -21.13 7.63 5.69
C LEU A 224 -21.69 6.63 4.69
N GLY A 225 -22.60 5.75 5.10
CA GLY A 225 -23.24 4.75 4.25
C GLY A 225 -22.27 3.73 3.64
N ILE A 226 -21.22 3.38 4.38
CA ILE A 226 -20.20 2.40 3.99
C ILE A 226 -20.49 1.07 4.66
N SER A 227 -20.51 -0.03 3.89
CA SER A 227 -20.72 -1.39 4.44
C SER A 227 -19.52 -1.93 5.21
N GLY A 228 -18.30 -1.50 4.87
CA GLY A 228 -17.09 -1.99 5.52
C GLY A 228 -16.58 -3.33 4.99
N ALA A 229 -16.62 -3.51 3.67
CA ALA A 229 -15.94 -4.63 3.04
C ALA A 229 -14.46 -4.68 3.47
N VAL A 230 -13.89 -5.89 3.60
CA VAL A 230 -12.52 -6.11 4.11
C VAL A 230 -11.49 -5.26 3.36
N GLN A 231 -11.67 -5.10 2.03
CA GLN A 231 -10.78 -4.29 1.19
C GLN A 231 -10.87 -2.80 1.51
N HIS A 232 -12.05 -2.31 1.96
CA HIS A 232 -12.20 -0.93 2.41
C HIS A 232 -11.57 -0.73 3.79
N LEU A 233 -11.90 -1.62 4.74
CA LEU A 233 -11.35 -1.58 6.10
C LEU A 233 -9.82 -1.62 6.10
N ALA A 234 -9.20 -2.42 5.24
CA ALA A 234 -7.74 -2.46 5.09
C ALA A 234 -7.11 -1.10 4.77
N GLY A 235 -7.86 -0.18 4.15
CA GLY A 235 -7.38 1.16 3.81
C GLY A 235 -7.65 2.24 4.86
N VAL A 236 -8.42 1.95 5.93
CA VAL A 236 -8.85 2.97 6.91
C VAL A 236 -8.68 2.52 8.37
N LYS A 237 -8.38 1.26 8.64
CA LYS A 237 -8.30 0.65 9.99
C LYS A 237 -7.32 1.31 10.95
N ASP A 238 -6.29 1.94 10.41
CA ASP A 238 -5.23 2.61 11.20
C ASP A 238 -5.57 4.08 11.48
N SER A 239 -6.83 4.50 11.29
CA SER A 239 -7.34 5.82 11.70
C SER A 239 -7.36 5.95 13.21
N GLY A 240 -7.11 7.16 13.73
CA GLY A 240 -7.09 7.42 15.19
C GLY A 240 -8.45 7.26 15.84
N LEU A 241 -9.51 7.68 15.15
CA LEU A 241 -10.91 7.55 15.56
C LEU A 241 -11.78 7.25 14.34
N ILE A 242 -12.65 6.28 14.44
CA ILE A 242 -13.62 5.92 13.39
C ILE A 242 -15.04 6.16 13.88
N VAL A 243 -15.76 7.01 13.15
CA VAL A 243 -17.19 7.25 13.37
C VAL A 243 -17.95 6.73 12.15
N ALA A 244 -18.98 5.91 12.35
CA ALA A 244 -19.72 5.32 11.24
C ALA A 244 -21.23 5.54 11.36
N ILE A 245 -21.86 5.93 10.24
CA ILE A 245 -23.30 6.07 10.08
C ILE A 245 -23.76 5.12 8.99
N ASN A 246 -24.69 4.22 9.34
CA ASN A 246 -25.27 3.26 8.40
C ASN A 246 -26.68 2.87 8.85
N THR A 247 -27.52 2.52 7.91
CA THR A 247 -28.86 1.96 8.17
C THR A 247 -28.81 0.49 8.59
N ASP A 248 -27.78 -0.24 8.13
CA ASP A 248 -27.59 -1.65 8.45
C ASP A 248 -26.77 -1.80 9.74
N ALA A 249 -27.46 -2.13 10.84
CA ALA A 249 -26.82 -2.36 12.14
C ALA A 249 -25.81 -3.51 12.15
N SER A 250 -25.87 -4.42 11.15
CA SER A 250 -24.94 -5.53 10.98
C SER A 250 -23.75 -5.22 10.09
N ALA A 251 -23.66 -3.99 9.54
CA ALA A 251 -22.58 -3.60 8.64
C ALA A 251 -21.20 -3.75 9.32
N PRO A 252 -20.22 -4.44 8.71
CA PRO A 252 -18.88 -4.60 9.29
C PRO A 252 -18.19 -3.27 9.62
N MET A 253 -18.54 -2.18 8.94
CA MET A 253 -18.03 -0.85 9.24
C MET A 253 -18.43 -0.37 10.63
N LEU A 254 -19.65 -0.70 11.10
CA LEU A 254 -20.09 -0.36 12.44
C LEU A 254 -19.34 -1.16 13.51
N ALA A 255 -19.04 -2.44 13.23
CA ALA A 255 -18.25 -3.27 14.15
C ALA A 255 -16.78 -2.78 14.27
N ALA A 256 -16.26 -2.09 13.27
CA ALA A 256 -14.90 -1.54 13.25
C ALA A 256 -14.82 -0.10 13.77
N ALA A 257 -15.96 0.55 14.04
CA ALA A 257 -16.01 1.96 14.45
C ALA A 257 -16.01 2.12 15.98
N ASP A 258 -15.40 3.20 16.45
CA ASP A 258 -15.41 3.60 17.86
C ASP A 258 -16.77 4.21 18.25
N PHE A 259 -17.42 4.94 17.32
CA PHE A 259 -18.76 5.48 17.51
C PHE A 259 -19.65 5.13 16.32
N VAL A 260 -20.87 4.72 16.62
CA VAL A 260 -21.84 4.28 15.63
C VAL A 260 -23.16 5.01 15.75
N LEU A 261 -23.78 5.30 14.60
CA LEU A 261 -25.14 5.79 14.50
C LEU A 261 -25.88 4.93 13.47
N VAL A 262 -26.89 4.20 13.91
CA VAL A 262 -27.77 3.41 13.04
C VAL A 262 -28.96 4.29 12.65
N GLN A 263 -28.85 4.94 11.48
CA GLN A 263 -29.86 5.90 11.00
C GLN A 263 -29.77 6.08 9.49
N GLU A 264 -30.88 6.53 8.90
CA GLU A 264 -30.95 6.94 7.50
C GLU A 264 -30.11 8.21 7.27
N LEU A 265 -29.39 8.25 6.15
CA LEU A 265 -28.53 9.41 5.81
C LEU A 265 -29.35 10.67 5.52
N ASP A 266 -30.59 10.54 5.07
CA ASP A 266 -31.47 11.70 4.81
C ASP A 266 -31.83 12.46 6.11
N GLU A 267 -31.77 11.80 7.26
CA GLU A 267 -31.95 12.40 8.57
C GLU A 267 -30.59 12.77 9.20
N ALA A 268 -29.59 11.88 9.08
CA ALA A 268 -28.30 12.05 9.74
C ALA A 268 -27.46 13.20 9.12
N LEU A 269 -27.44 13.36 7.80
CA LEU A 269 -26.63 14.40 7.14
C LEU A 269 -27.10 15.82 7.49
N PRO A 270 -28.42 16.16 7.44
CA PRO A 270 -28.88 17.48 7.88
C PRO A 270 -28.61 17.75 9.36
N ALA A 271 -28.80 16.76 10.24
CA ALA A 271 -28.55 16.88 11.67
C ALA A 271 -27.05 17.12 11.96
N LEU A 272 -26.17 16.37 11.29
CA LEU A 272 -24.71 16.55 11.40
C LEU A 272 -24.30 17.93 10.86
N ALA A 273 -24.83 18.36 9.72
CA ALA A 273 -24.57 19.69 9.18
C ALA A 273 -25.06 20.82 10.12
N GLN A 274 -26.12 20.61 10.91
CA GLN A 274 -26.59 21.55 11.91
C GLN A 274 -25.69 21.58 13.13
N ALA A 275 -25.22 20.42 13.60
CA ALA A 275 -24.34 20.31 14.76
C ALA A 275 -22.94 20.92 14.54
N LEU A 276 -22.50 21.00 13.29
CA LEU A 276 -21.21 21.57 12.87
C LEU A 276 -21.27 23.07 12.51
N ARG A 277 -22.28 23.79 12.97
CA ARG A 277 -22.40 25.26 12.75
C ARG A 277 -21.48 26.05 13.64
#